data_9709b75acac74f77c816e962ac17d87d
#
_entry.id   9709b75acac74f77c816e962ac17d87d
#
_cell.length_a   1.000
_cell.length_b   1.000
_cell.length_c   1.000
_cell.angle_alpha   90.00
_cell.angle_beta   90.00
_cell.angle_gamma   90.00
#
_symmetry.space_group_name_H-M   'P 1'
#
loop_
_entity.id
_entity.type
_entity.pdbx_description
1 polymer ?
#
loop_
_entity_poly.entity_id
_entity_poly.type
_entity_poly.pdbx_seq_one_letter_code
_entity_poly.pdbx_strand_id
1 'polypeptide(L)'
;MNDGGQRQFGPLGKVLVIIPTYNEVENIKPIVDRVRTAVPDADILVADDNSPDGTGKAADEIAAADDQVHVLHRKGKEGLGAAYLAGFAWGSEHGYGVLVEMDADGSHQPEELPRLLTALKGADLVLGSRWVPGGRVVNWPKSREVISRGGSLYSRLALGLSVRDVTGGYRAFRTETLNGLGLGEVASQGYCFQVDLARRAVEAGYHVVEVPITFVDREVGD
;
A
#
# COMPACT_ATOMS: atom_id res chain seq x y z
N MET A 1 9.48 -33.72 -15.64
CA MET A 1 8.47 -33.02 -16.45
C MET A 1 7.65 -32.21 -15.44
N ASN A 2 8.02 -30.93 -15.24
CA ASN A 2 7.21 -30.04 -14.42
C ASN A 2 6.08 -29.55 -15.30
N ASP A 3 4.90 -30.05 -15.02
CA ASP A 3 3.65 -29.55 -15.58
C ASP A 3 3.48 -28.12 -15.05
N GLY A 4 3.68 -27.14 -15.93
CA GLY A 4 3.51 -25.73 -15.61
C GLY A 4 2.04 -25.38 -15.44
N GLY A 5 1.44 -25.89 -14.36
CA GLY A 5 0.09 -25.52 -13.96
C GLY A 5 0.03 -24.01 -13.75
N GLN A 6 -0.55 -23.30 -14.72
CA GLN A 6 -0.87 -21.88 -14.54
C GLN A 6 -1.71 -21.75 -13.27
N ARG A 7 -1.21 -21.02 -12.26
CA ARG A 7 -2.01 -20.68 -11.08
C ARG A 7 -3.29 -19.99 -11.55
N GLN A 8 -4.43 -20.57 -11.22
CA GLN A 8 -5.71 -19.92 -11.46
C GLN A 8 -6.01 -19.00 -10.29
N PHE A 9 -6.11 -17.71 -10.57
CA PHE A 9 -6.51 -16.71 -9.59
C PHE A 9 -8.03 -16.56 -9.62
N GLY A 10 -8.65 -16.57 -8.44
CA GLY A 10 -10.07 -16.24 -8.28
C GLY A 10 -10.36 -14.75 -8.52
N PRO A 11 -11.66 -14.36 -8.52
CA PRO A 11 -12.04 -12.94 -8.58
C PRO A 11 -11.45 -12.17 -7.41
N LEU A 12 -11.23 -10.87 -7.58
CA LEU A 12 -10.61 -10.03 -6.56
C LEU A 12 -11.51 -9.81 -5.32
N GLY A 13 -12.84 -9.87 -5.50
CA GLY A 13 -13.77 -9.50 -4.43
C GLY A 13 -13.79 -7.98 -4.18
N LYS A 14 -14.25 -7.57 -2.98
CA LYS A 14 -14.25 -6.17 -2.57
C LYS A 14 -12.84 -5.66 -2.33
N VAL A 15 -12.59 -4.42 -2.73
CA VAL A 15 -11.30 -3.73 -2.57
C VAL A 15 -11.38 -2.74 -1.43
N LEU A 16 -10.40 -2.75 -0.54
CA LEU A 16 -10.22 -1.75 0.51
C LEU A 16 -8.88 -1.02 0.30
N VAL A 17 -8.93 0.31 0.20
CA VAL A 17 -7.74 1.17 0.20
C VAL A 17 -7.49 1.65 1.61
N ILE A 18 -6.37 1.27 2.20
CA ILE A 18 -5.97 1.64 3.55
C ILE A 18 -5.05 2.83 3.48
N ILE A 19 -5.44 3.91 4.15
CA ILE A 19 -4.73 5.19 4.18
C ILE A 19 -4.39 5.51 5.64
N PRO A 20 -3.17 5.21 6.10
CA PRO A 20 -2.70 5.63 7.41
C PRO A 20 -2.55 7.15 7.47
N THR A 21 -2.97 7.75 8.59
CA THR A 21 -2.88 9.20 8.79
C THR A 21 -2.30 9.56 10.14
N TYR A 22 -1.45 10.60 10.12
CA TYR A 22 -1.01 11.32 11.32
C TYR A 22 -0.64 12.75 10.94
N ASN A 23 -1.48 13.73 11.35
CA ASN A 23 -1.37 15.15 10.96
C ASN A 23 -1.50 15.35 9.44
N GLU A 24 -2.59 14.86 8.87
CA GLU A 24 -2.88 14.90 7.43
C GLU A 24 -4.21 15.61 7.12
N VAL A 25 -4.65 16.55 7.98
CA VAL A 25 -5.97 17.20 7.87
C VAL A 25 -6.18 17.89 6.52
N GLU A 26 -5.12 18.45 5.92
CA GLU A 26 -5.20 19.11 4.61
C GLU A 26 -5.23 18.12 3.44
N ASN A 27 -4.67 16.93 3.64
CA ASN A 27 -4.49 15.92 2.60
C ASN A 27 -5.64 14.90 2.53
N ILE A 28 -6.33 14.63 3.67
CA ILE A 28 -7.26 13.52 3.75
C ILE A 28 -8.45 13.64 2.79
N LYS A 29 -9.08 14.81 2.70
CA LYS A 29 -10.20 14.98 1.78
C LYS A 29 -9.78 14.91 0.30
N PRO A 30 -8.73 15.62 -0.16
CA PRO A 30 -8.23 15.50 -1.53
C PRO A 30 -7.89 14.07 -1.94
N ILE A 31 -7.21 13.28 -1.08
CA ILE A 31 -6.81 11.92 -1.43
C ILE A 31 -8.02 11.00 -1.52
N VAL A 32 -8.98 11.11 -0.59
CA VAL A 32 -10.23 10.35 -0.63
C VAL A 32 -11.01 10.64 -1.91
N ASP A 33 -11.22 11.91 -2.27
CA ASP A 33 -11.93 12.31 -3.47
C ASP A 33 -11.27 11.75 -4.75
N ARG A 34 -9.93 11.72 -4.81
CA ARG A 34 -9.17 11.15 -5.92
C ARG A 34 -9.29 9.63 -5.99
N VAL A 35 -9.23 8.93 -4.88
CA VAL A 35 -9.43 7.47 -4.83
C VAL A 35 -10.84 7.12 -5.29
N ARG A 36 -11.87 7.82 -4.79
CA ARG A 36 -13.27 7.63 -5.18
C ARG A 36 -13.49 7.85 -6.67
N THR A 37 -12.76 8.82 -7.26
CA THR A 37 -12.82 9.08 -8.71
C THR A 37 -12.12 7.99 -9.51
N ALA A 38 -10.96 7.53 -9.06
CA ALA A 38 -10.14 6.56 -9.79
C ALA A 38 -10.70 5.14 -9.73
N VAL A 39 -11.27 4.73 -8.58
CA VAL A 39 -11.84 3.40 -8.34
C VAL A 39 -13.15 3.53 -7.53
N PRO A 40 -14.27 3.90 -8.18
CA PRO A 40 -15.54 4.19 -7.50
C PRO A 40 -16.10 3.01 -6.67
N ASP A 41 -15.76 1.78 -7.04
CA ASP A 41 -16.23 0.56 -6.37
C ASP A 41 -15.34 0.13 -5.18
N ALA A 42 -14.23 0.84 -4.91
CA ALA A 42 -13.38 0.54 -3.78
C ALA A 42 -13.86 1.27 -2.53
N ASP A 43 -13.81 0.59 -1.38
CA ASP A 43 -13.98 1.21 -0.08
C ASP A 43 -12.63 1.77 0.41
N ILE A 44 -12.68 2.76 1.29
CA ILE A 44 -11.50 3.42 1.86
C ILE A 44 -11.52 3.25 3.38
N LEU A 45 -10.40 2.88 3.97
CA LEU A 45 -10.19 2.90 5.41
C LEU A 45 -9.13 3.94 5.77
N VAL A 46 -9.55 5.00 6.43
CA VAL A 46 -8.64 5.96 7.07
C VAL A 46 -8.22 5.39 8.42
N ALA A 47 -6.94 5.07 8.59
CA ALA A 47 -6.38 4.57 9.85
C ALA A 47 -5.65 5.70 10.58
N ASP A 48 -6.38 6.42 11.44
CA ASP A 48 -5.88 7.61 12.12
C ASP A 48 -5.17 7.30 13.42
N ASP A 49 -3.91 7.70 13.53
CA ASP A 49 -3.03 7.51 14.70
C ASP A 49 -3.27 8.55 15.80
N ASN A 50 -4.55 8.88 16.07
CA ASN A 50 -4.95 9.89 17.06
C ASN A 50 -4.33 11.26 16.76
N SER A 51 -4.51 11.74 15.56
CA SER A 51 -3.97 13.00 15.07
C SER A 51 -4.47 14.21 15.87
N PRO A 52 -3.58 15.05 16.42
CA PRO A 52 -3.97 16.23 17.19
C PRO A 52 -4.47 17.41 16.34
N ASP A 53 -4.22 17.40 15.02
CA ASP A 53 -4.57 18.48 14.08
C ASP A 53 -6.02 18.44 13.59
N GLY A 54 -6.79 17.42 13.98
CA GLY A 54 -8.19 17.25 13.58
C GLY A 54 -8.38 16.33 12.38
N THR A 55 -7.36 15.64 11.90
CA THR A 55 -7.45 14.66 10.79
C THR A 55 -8.55 13.63 11.03
N GLY A 56 -8.57 13.01 12.23
CA GLY A 56 -9.57 12.00 12.57
C GLY A 56 -11.00 12.53 12.50
N LYS A 57 -11.23 13.76 12.97
CA LYS A 57 -12.55 14.42 12.86
C LYS A 57 -12.94 14.68 11.40
N ALA A 58 -11.99 15.16 10.58
CA ALA A 58 -12.23 15.37 9.16
C ALA A 58 -12.56 14.04 8.44
N ALA A 59 -11.90 12.96 8.82
CA ALA A 59 -12.19 11.62 8.30
C ALA A 59 -13.60 11.15 8.69
N ASP A 60 -14.04 11.39 9.94
CA ASP A 60 -15.40 11.07 10.40
C ASP A 60 -16.47 11.85 9.62
N GLU A 61 -16.21 13.13 9.33
CA GLU A 61 -17.12 13.96 8.52
C GLU A 61 -17.25 13.42 7.08
N ILE A 62 -16.15 12.94 6.50
CA ILE A 62 -16.17 12.31 5.18
C ILE A 62 -16.94 10.99 5.23
N ALA A 63 -16.68 10.13 6.21
CA ALA A 63 -17.36 8.85 6.38
C ALA A 63 -18.87 9.01 6.63
N ALA A 64 -19.29 10.06 7.32
CA ALA A 64 -20.70 10.37 7.52
C ALA A 64 -21.43 10.76 6.21
N ALA A 65 -20.70 11.19 5.19
CA ALA A 65 -21.22 11.60 3.90
C ALA A 65 -21.07 10.54 2.78
N ASP A 66 -20.22 9.52 2.99
CA ASP A 66 -19.93 8.47 2.02
C ASP A 66 -19.80 7.10 2.72
N ASP A 67 -20.75 6.20 2.51
CA ASP A 67 -20.82 4.88 3.13
C ASP A 67 -19.65 3.95 2.75
N GLN A 68 -18.87 4.30 1.71
CA GLN A 68 -17.68 3.57 1.30
C GLN A 68 -16.40 4.09 1.98
N VAL A 69 -16.50 5.07 2.86
CA VAL A 69 -15.37 5.57 3.65
C VAL A 69 -15.55 5.15 5.11
N HIS A 70 -14.55 4.51 5.66
CA HIS A 70 -14.52 4.01 7.02
C HIS A 70 -13.35 4.65 7.78
N VAL A 71 -13.49 4.76 9.09
CA VAL A 71 -12.44 5.32 9.95
C VAL A 71 -12.07 4.31 11.04
N LEU A 72 -10.77 4.06 11.19
CA LEU A 72 -10.20 3.30 12.27
C LEU A 72 -9.39 4.24 13.16
N HIS A 73 -9.97 4.66 14.28
CA HIS A 73 -9.25 5.44 15.28
C HIS A 73 -8.32 4.55 16.09
N ARG A 74 -7.02 4.82 15.96
CA ARG A 74 -6.00 4.13 16.75
C ARG A 74 -5.66 4.93 18.00
N LYS A 75 -5.09 4.28 19.02
CA LYS A 75 -4.81 4.94 20.31
C LYS A 75 -3.69 5.99 20.23
N GLY A 76 -2.82 5.92 19.24
CA GLY A 76 -1.69 6.83 19.04
C GLY A 76 -0.72 6.33 18.00
N LYS A 77 0.32 7.14 17.74
CA LYS A 77 1.34 6.88 16.71
C LYS A 77 2.29 5.76 17.14
N GLU A 78 2.12 4.59 16.52
CA GLU A 78 2.99 3.42 16.71
C GLU A 78 3.84 3.11 15.47
N GLY A 79 3.77 3.99 14.47
CA GLY A 79 4.49 3.88 13.20
C GLY A 79 3.65 3.30 12.06
N LEU A 80 4.09 3.59 10.83
CA LEU A 80 3.36 3.28 9.60
C LEU A 80 3.02 1.78 9.46
N GLY A 81 3.97 0.91 9.76
CA GLY A 81 3.74 -0.55 9.70
C GLY A 81 2.63 -1.02 10.63
N ALA A 82 2.57 -0.49 11.86
CA ALA A 82 1.52 -0.82 12.81
C ALA A 82 0.13 -0.33 12.35
N ALA A 83 0.07 0.82 11.68
CA ALA A 83 -1.17 1.33 11.09
C ALA A 83 -1.65 0.44 9.94
N TYR A 84 -0.76 0.01 9.04
CA TYR A 84 -1.11 -0.94 7.99
C TYR A 84 -1.53 -2.30 8.54
N LEU A 85 -0.83 -2.84 9.54
CA LEU A 85 -1.23 -4.11 10.18
C LEU A 85 -2.63 -4.04 10.79
N ALA A 86 -2.97 -2.94 11.45
CA ALA A 86 -4.32 -2.71 11.98
C ALA A 86 -5.36 -2.62 10.86
N GLY A 87 -5.05 -1.92 9.77
CA GLY A 87 -5.90 -1.84 8.59
C GLY A 87 -6.09 -3.19 7.89
N PHE A 88 -5.05 -4.00 7.78
CA PHE A 88 -5.13 -5.36 7.22
C PHE A 88 -6.02 -6.27 8.07
N ALA A 89 -5.87 -6.22 9.39
CA ALA A 89 -6.73 -6.99 10.30
C ALA A 89 -8.19 -6.57 10.12
N TRP A 90 -8.46 -5.27 10.15
CA TRP A 90 -9.80 -4.72 9.96
C TRP A 90 -10.40 -5.14 8.62
N GLY A 91 -9.66 -5.00 7.52
CA GLY A 91 -10.13 -5.37 6.18
C GLY A 91 -10.38 -6.88 6.04
N SER A 92 -9.53 -7.71 6.64
CA SER A 92 -9.70 -9.16 6.65
C SER A 92 -10.97 -9.57 7.42
N GLU A 93 -11.20 -8.98 8.60
CA GLU A 93 -12.39 -9.21 9.43
C GLU A 93 -13.70 -8.79 8.75
N HIS A 94 -13.65 -7.75 7.89
CA HIS A 94 -14.81 -7.25 7.15
C HIS A 94 -14.98 -7.90 5.76
N GLY A 95 -14.19 -8.93 5.45
CA GLY A 95 -14.39 -9.77 4.26
C GLY A 95 -13.94 -9.12 2.94
N TYR A 96 -13.02 -8.16 2.98
CA TYR A 96 -12.40 -7.62 1.76
C TYR A 96 -11.48 -8.65 1.12
N GLY A 97 -11.58 -8.81 -0.18
CA GLY A 97 -10.75 -9.74 -0.96
C GLY A 97 -9.41 -9.14 -1.37
N VAL A 98 -9.32 -7.81 -1.40
CA VAL A 98 -8.10 -7.05 -1.75
C VAL A 98 -7.87 -5.94 -0.74
N LEU A 99 -6.63 -5.83 -0.27
CA LEU A 99 -6.17 -4.77 0.60
C LEU A 99 -5.04 -3.99 -0.09
N VAL A 100 -5.19 -2.67 -0.14
CA VAL A 100 -4.24 -1.76 -0.80
C VAL A 100 -3.60 -0.86 0.23
N GLU A 101 -2.27 -0.74 0.18
CA GLU A 101 -1.51 0.29 0.91
C GLU A 101 -1.40 1.55 0.06
N MET A 102 -1.76 2.70 0.61
CA MET A 102 -1.63 4.01 -0.02
C MET A 102 -1.38 5.09 1.04
N ASP A 103 -0.39 5.97 0.81
CA ASP A 103 -0.11 7.08 1.70
C ASP A 103 -1.07 8.27 1.46
N ALA A 104 -1.32 9.07 2.52
CA ALA A 104 -2.24 10.22 2.47
C ALA A 104 -1.65 11.45 1.78
N ASP A 105 -0.32 11.56 1.70
CA ASP A 105 0.43 12.77 1.31
C ASP A 105 0.45 13.08 -0.20
N GLY A 106 -0.32 12.32 -1.00
CA GLY A 106 -0.40 12.48 -2.44
C GLY A 106 0.83 11.98 -3.21
N SER A 107 1.80 11.36 -2.55
CA SER A 107 2.96 10.77 -3.24
C SER A 107 2.59 9.57 -4.11
N HIS A 108 1.63 8.78 -3.67
CA HIS A 108 0.99 7.71 -4.44
C HIS A 108 -0.18 8.26 -5.24
N GLN A 109 -0.16 8.05 -6.56
CA GLN A 109 -1.20 8.57 -7.44
C GLN A 109 -2.39 7.61 -7.50
N PRO A 110 -3.60 7.98 -6.98
CA PRO A 110 -4.78 7.12 -7.01
C PRO A 110 -5.18 6.69 -8.42
N GLU A 111 -4.91 7.52 -9.42
CA GLU A 111 -5.20 7.28 -10.84
C GLU A 111 -4.43 6.08 -11.41
N GLU A 112 -3.39 5.61 -10.70
CA GLU A 112 -2.63 4.42 -11.08
C GLU A 112 -3.14 3.14 -10.40
N LEU A 113 -4.05 3.25 -9.41
CA LEU A 113 -4.64 2.10 -8.72
C LEU A 113 -5.33 1.10 -9.66
N PRO A 114 -6.08 1.52 -10.71
CA PRO A 114 -6.66 0.58 -11.67
C PRO A 114 -5.62 -0.33 -12.34
N ARG A 115 -4.38 0.16 -12.55
CA ARG A 115 -3.28 -0.64 -13.09
C ARG A 115 -2.82 -1.72 -12.11
N LEU A 116 -2.70 -1.37 -10.82
CA LEU A 116 -2.33 -2.34 -9.78
C LEU A 116 -3.40 -3.44 -9.68
N LEU A 117 -4.67 -3.05 -9.62
CA LEU A 117 -5.79 -3.98 -9.53
C LEU A 117 -5.91 -4.87 -10.76
N THR A 118 -5.63 -4.34 -11.96
CA THR A 118 -5.61 -5.13 -13.20
C THR A 118 -4.51 -6.19 -13.15
N ALA A 119 -3.31 -5.82 -12.72
CA ALA A 119 -2.20 -6.77 -12.57
C ALA A 119 -2.48 -7.83 -11.49
N LEU A 120 -3.18 -7.46 -10.41
CA LEU A 120 -3.52 -8.38 -9.31
C LEU A 120 -4.48 -9.50 -9.74
N LYS A 121 -5.18 -9.37 -10.85
CA LYS A 121 -5.99 -10.47 -11.41
C LYS A 121 -5.16 -11.70 -11.76
N GLY A 122 -3.86 -11.52 -12.02
CA GLY A 122 -2.90 -12.59 -12.32
C GLY A 122 -1.76 -12.70 -11.31
N ALA A 123 -1.90 -12.14 -10.11
CA ALA A 123 -0.86 -12.14 -9.09
C ALA A 123 -1.43 -12.27 -7.68
N ASP A 124 -0.58 -12.61 -6.71
CA ASP A 124 -0.87 -12.63 -5.28
C ASP A 124 -0.60 -11.26 -4.63
N LEU A 125 0.41 -10.56 -5.13
CA LEU A 125 0.87 -9.25 -4.68
C LEU A 125 1.34 -8.42 -5.87
N VAL A 126 0.91 -7.17 -5.94
CA VAL A 126 1.39 -6.19 -6.91
C VAL A 126 2.06 -5.03 -6.19
N LEU A 127 3.27 -4.70 -6.62
CA LEU A 127 4.05 -3.56 -6.14
C LEU A 127 4.00 -2.44 -7.19
N GLY A 128 3.59 -1.25 -6.79
CA GLY A 128 3.83 -0.04 -7.55
C GLY A 128 5.32 0.30 -7.49
N SER A 129 6.00 0.22 -8.63
CA SER A 129 7.46 0.32 -8.71
C SER A 129 7.90 1.58 -9.44
N ARG A 130 8.80 2.33 -8.79
CA ARG A 130 9.46 3.50 -9.37
C ARG A 130 10.62 3.11 -10.29
N TRP A 131 11.11 1.86 -10.17
CA TRP A 131 12.37 1.39 -10.74
C TRP A 131 12.23 0.37 -11.88
N VAL A 132 11.02 0.04 -12.28
CA VAL A 132 10.75 -0.73 -13.52
C VAL A 132 10.60 0.20 -14.72
N PRO A 133 10.74 -0.30 -15.97
CA PRO A 133 10.50 0.51 -17.16
C PRO A 133 9.13 1.19 -17.14
N GLY A 134 9.12 2.53 -17.29
CA GLY A 134 7.93 3.37 -17.17
C GLY A 134 7.67 3.94 -15.79
N GLY A 135 8.33 3.41 -14.74
CA GLY A 135 8.29 3.99 -13.40
C GLY A 135 9.17 5.23 -13.30
N ARG A 136 8.79 6.17 -12.44
CA ARG A 136 9.51 7.44 -12.26
C ARG A 136 9.24 8.08 -10.92
N VAL A 137 10.13 8.99 -10.53
CA VAL A 137 9.96 9.92 -9.42
C VAL A 137 9.90 11.35 -9.96
N VAL A 138 9.08 12.18 -9.33
CA VAL A 138 8.89 13.59 -9.69
C VAL A 138 9.24 14.45 -8.48
N ASN A 139 9.93 15.55 -8.72
CA ASN A 139 10.38 16.54 -7.71
C ASN A 139 11.39 16.01 -6.66
N TRP A 140 11.99 14.83 -6.88
CA TRP A 140 13.02 14.30 -5.99
C TRP A 140 14.40 14.90 -6.26
N PRO A 141 15.19 15.22 -5.23
CA PRO A 141 16.61 15.48 -5.38
C PRO A 141 17.31 14.21 -5.94
N LYS A 142 18.25 14.39 -6.87
CA LYS A 142 19.00 13.25 -7.45
C LYS A 142 19.72 12.39 -6.41
N SER A 143 20.19 13.01 -5.33
CA SER A 143 20.80 12.27 -4.20
C SER A 143 19.82 11.30 -3.55
N ARG A 144 18.56 11.69 -3.33
CA ARG A 144 17.51 10.82 -2.77
C ARG A 144 17.18 9.67 -3.73
N GLU A 145 17.12 9.96 -5.03
CA GLU A 145 16.92 8.91 -6.04
C GLU A 145 18.04 7.87 -6.02
N VAL A 146 19.30 8.32 -6.00
CA VAL A 146 20.48 7.42 -5.94
C VAL A 146 20.47 6.58 -4.67
N ILE A 147 20.19 7.16 -3.51
CA ILE A 147 20.12 6.44 -2.22
C ILE A 147 18.99 5.40 -2.27
N SER A 148 17.80 5.77 -2.76
CA SER A 148 16.66 4.85 -2.83
C SER A 148 16.90 3.68 -3.80
N ARG A 149 17.48 3.95 -4.98
CA ARG A 149 17.87 2.92 -5.94
C ARG A 149 18.97 2.01 -5.37
N GLY A 150 19.97 2.59 -4.70
CA GLY A 150 21.06 1.86 -4.05
C GLY A 150 20.54 0.96 -2.92
N GLY A 151 19.65 1.48 -2.08
CA GLY A 151 19.01 0.71 -1.00
C GLY A 151 18.17 -0.45 -1.53
N SER A 152 17.37 -0.21 -2.58
CA SER A 152 16.58 -1.27 -3.24
C SER A 152 17.48 -2.33 -3.88
N LEU A 153 18.57 -1.92 -4.55
CA LEU A 153 19.52 -2.85 -5.14
C LEU A 153 20.24 -3.69 -4.06
N TYR A 154 20.69 -3.05 -2.98
CA TYR A 154 21.33 -3.72 -1.86
C TYR A 154 20.39 -4.76 -1.23
N SER A 155 19.17 -4.35 -0.86
CA SER A 155 18.17 -5.25 -0.27
C SER A 155 17.85 -6.42 -1.20
N ARG A 156 17.72 -6.16 -2.49
CA ARG A 156 17.48 -7.19 -3.52
C ARG A 156 18.61 -8.21 -3.58
N LEU A 157 19.87 -7.76 -3.60
CA LEU A 157 21.02 -8.64 -3.66
C LEU A 157 21.24 -9.38 -2.34
N ALA A 158 21.12 -8.70 -1.19
CA ALA A 158 21.33 -9.28 0.12
C ALA A 158 20.27 -10.33 0.48
N LEU A 159 19.03 -10.15 0.02
CA LEU A 159 17.90 -11.02 0.33
C LEU A 159 17.50 -11.94 -0.84
N GLY A 160 18.20 -11.90 -1.96
CA GLY A 160 17.90 -12.73 -3.14
C GLY A 160 16.54 -12.44 -3.79
N LEU A 161 16.04 -11.20 -3.66
CA LEU A 161 14.70 -10.84 -4.14
C LEU A 161 14.68 -10.55 -5.65
N SER A 162 13.64 -11.00 -6.33
CA SER A 162 13.43 -10.73 -7.77
C SER A 162 12.88 -9.33 -8.04
N VAL A 163 12.24 -8.69 -7.05
CA VAL A 163 11.61 -7.37 -7.16
C VAL A 163 12.62 -6.23 -7.15
N ARG A 164 12.35 -5.15 -7.90
CA ARG A 164 13.26 -4.00 -8.08
C ARG A 164 13.04 -2.88 -7.09
N ASP A 165 11.79 -2.65 -6.67
CA ASP A 165 11.42 -1.60 -5.72
C ASP A 165 10.84 -2.20 -4.43
N VAL A 166 11.73 -2.74 -3.60
CA VAL A 166 11.35 -3.40 -2.35
C VAL A 166 10.89 -2.43 -1.25
N THR A 167 11.19 -1.14 -1.40
CA THR A 167 10.87 -0.10 -0.41
C THR A 167 9.63 0.71 -0.76
N GLY A 168 9.02 0.49 -1.93
CA GLY A 168 7.80 1.16 -2.34
C GLY A 168 6.63 0.77 -1.43
N GLY A 169 5.82 1.76 -1.01
CA GLY A 169 4.68 1.56 -0.13
C GLY A 169 3.34 1.43 -0.87
N TYR A 170 3.31 1.64 -2.18
CA TYR A 170 2.07 1.50 -2.96
C TYR A 170 1.89 0.05 -3.40
N ARG A 171 1.03 -0.69 -2.73
CA ARG A 171 0.88 -2.15 -2.93
C ARG A 171 -0.56 -2.59 -2.92
N ALA A 172 -0.86 -3.62 -3.70
CA ALA A 172 -2.15 -4.30 -3.68
C ALA A 172 -1.93 -5.78 -3.38
N PHE A 173 -2.58 -6.28 -2.34
CA PHE A 173 -2.50 -7.67 -1.88
C PHE A 173 -3.84 -8.36 -2.06
N ARG A 174 -3.83 -9.64 -2.42
CA ARG A 174 -4.96 -10.50 -2.06
C ARG A 174 -4.95 -10.70 -0.56
N THR A 175 -6.11 -10.63 0.08
CA THR A 175 -6.22 -10.79 1.54
C THR A 175 -5.73 -12.17 1.99
N GLU A 176 -6.00 -13.21 1.20
CA GLU A 176 -5.49 -14.56 1.45
C GLU A 176 -3.96 -14.64 1.46
N THR A 177 -3.29 -13.83 0.62
CA THR A 177 -1.83 -13.71 0.61
C THR A 177 -1.33 -13.11 1.93
N LEU A 178 -1.89 -11.98 2.35
CA LEU A 178 -1.53 -11.34 3.62
C LEU A 178 -1.71 -12.29 4.82
N ASN A 179 -2.83 -13.00 4.85
CA ASN A 179 -3.12 -13.98 5.92
C ASN A 179 -2.09 -15.11 5.95
N GLY A 180 -1.51 -15.46 4.81
CA GLY A 180 -0.44 -16.47 4.68
C GLY A 180 0.96 -15.98 5.05
N LEU A 181 1.18 -14.66 5.24
CA LEU A 181 2.52 -14.10 5.51
C LEU A 181 2.96 -14.15 6.99
N GLY A 182 2.10 -14.56 7.93
CA GLY A 182 2.43 -14.60 9.36
C GLY A 182 2.65 -13.21 9.94
N LEU A 183 1.73 -12.28 9.70
CA LEU A 183 1.86 -10.85 10.07
C LEU A 183 2.00 -10.60 11.58
N GLY A 184 1.55 -11.52 12.44
CA GLY A 184 1.68 -11.39 13.90
C GLY A 184 3.14 -11.39 14.40
N GLU A 185 4.09 -11.79 13.56
CA GLU A 185 5.53 -11.81 13.87
C GLU A 185 6.29 -10.63 13.28
N VAL A 186 5.60 -9.68 12.62
CA VAL A 186 6.24 -8.53 11.97
C VAL A 186 6.55 -7.47 13.02
N ALA A 187 7.78 -7.47 13.53
CA ALA A 187 8.30 -6.47 14.47
C ALA A 187 9.02 -5.30 13.79
N SER A 188 9.13 -5.33 12.46
CA SER A 188 9.87 -4.33 11.70
C SER A 188 9.09 -3.02 11.56
N GLN A 189 9.80 -1.88 11.64
CA GLN A 189 9.23 -0.54 11.53
C GLN A 189 9.76 0.21 10.29
N GLY A 190 8.99 1.18 9.82
CA GLY A 190 9.38 2.03 8.70
C GLY A 190 9.62 1.27 7.40
N TYR A 191 10.70 1.58 6.69
CA TYR A 191 11.06 0.93 5.42
C TYR A 191 11.33 -0.58 5.56
N CYS A 192 11.78 -1.04 6.73
CA CYS A 192 12.01 -2.46 6.98
C CYS A 192 10.71 -3.27 6.93
N PHE A 193 9.57 -2.68 7.30
CA PHE A 193 8.25 -3.29 7.18
C PHE A 193 7.94 -3.68 5.73
N GLN A 194 8.14 -2.75 4.79
CA GLN A 194 7.88 -2.99 3.38
C GLN A 194 8.81 -4.05 2.78
N VAL A 195 10.09 -4.03 3.17
CA VAL A 195 11.07 -5.03 2.75
C VAL A 195 10.71 -6.42 3.29
N ASP A 196 10.30 -6.51 4.56
CA ASP A 196 9.94 -7.79 5.19
C ASP A 196 8.70 -8.41 4.54
N LEU A 197 7.65 -7.63 4.26
CA LEU A 197 6.47 -8.12 3.55
C LEU A 197 6.82 -8.67 2.15
N ALA A 198 7.63 -7.94 1.38
CA ALA A 198 8.04 -8.40 0.05
C ALA A 198 8.89 -9.68 0.13
N ARG A 199 9.82 -9.75 1.10
CA ARG A 199 10.65 -10.93 1.36
C ARG A 199 9.78 -12.15 1.70
N ARG A 200 8.88 -12.03 2.68
CA ARG A 200 7.97 -13.11 3.09
C ARG A 200 7.13 -13.60 1.92
N ALA A 201 6.60 -12.69 1.09
CA ALA A 201 5.81 -13.07 -0.07
C ALA A 201 6.61 -13.88 -1.09
N VAL A 202 7.84 -13.44 -1.40
CA VAL A 202 8.73 -14.15 -2.34
C VAL A 202 9.17 -15.50 -1.77
N GLU A 203 9.59 -15.57 -0.50
CA GLU A 203 10.02 -16.80 0.18
C GLU A 203 8.89 -17.83 0.30
N ALA A 204 7.66 -17.37 0.55
CA ALA A 204 6.48 -18.24 0.55
C ALA A 204 6.05 -18.71 -0.84
N GLY A 205 6.74 -18.25 -1.90
CA GLY A 205 6.46 -18.64 -3.28
C GLY A 205 5.23 -18.00 -3.88
N TYR A 206 4.76 -16.87 -3.34
CA TYR A 206 3.69 -16.08 -3.94
C TYR A 206 4.14 -15.42 -5.24
N HIS A 207 3.20 -15.23 -6.16
CA HIS A 207 3.45 -14.55 -7.42
C HIS A 207 3.42 -13.03 -7.20
N VAL A 208 4.60 -12.43 -7.13
CA VAL A 208 4.80 -10.98 -6.92
C VAL A 208 5.11 -10.31 -8.25
N VAL A 209 4.35 -9.28 -8.60
CA VAL A 209 4.48 -8.52 -9.85
C VAL A 209 4.73 -7.05 -9.54
N GLU A 210 5.56 -6.40 -10.35
CA GLU A 210 5.78 -4.96 -10.30
C GLU A 210 5.12 -4.27 -11.50
N VAL A 211 4.42 -3.18 -11.22
CA VAL A 211 3.87 -2.28 -12.25
C VAL A 211 4.48 -0.89 -12.12
N PRO A 212 4.74 -0.17 -13.23
CA PRO A 212 5.31 1.17 -13.15
C PRO A 212 4.33 2.15 -12.50
N ILE A 213 4.85 3.00 -11.61
CA ILE A 213 4.13 4.12 -11.02
C ILE A 213 4.92 5.42 -11.14
N THR A 214 4.19 6.54 -11.07
CA THR A 214 4.74 7.86 -10.85
C THR A 214 4.65 8.18 -9.36
N PHE A 215 5.79 8.36 -8.71
CA PHE A 215 5.86 8.81 -7.33
C PHE A 215 6.20 10.31 -7.33
N VAL A 216 5.35 11.10 -6.72
CA VAL A 216 5.54 12.56 -6.60
C VAL A 216 6.04 12.88 -5.20
N ASP A 217 7.01 13.80 -5.07
CA ASP A 217 7.41 14.22 -3.73
C ASP A 217 6.25 14.95 -3.05
N ARG A 218 6.17 14.79 -1.74
CA ARG A 218 5.17 15.45 -0.90
C ARG A 218 5.18 16.97 -1.15
N GLU A 219 4.00 17.55 -1.37
CA GLU A 219 3.85 19.01 -1.58
C GLU A 219 3.39 19.73 -0.32
N VAL A 220 2.65 19.03 0.58
CA VAL A 220 2.07 19.58 1.82
C VAL A 220 2.32 18.62 2.97
N GLY A 221 2.60 19.17 4.15
CA GLY A 221 2.87 18.40 5.39
C GLY A 221 4.37 18.24 5.69
N ASP A 222 4.70 18.06 7.00
CA ASP A 222 6.07 17.86 7.53
C ASP A 222 6.47 16.37 7.55
#